data_dd1c6d68396a09768c56aee1c53074e4
#
_entry.id   dd1c6d68396a09768c56aee1c53074e4
#
_cell.length_a   1.000
_cell.length_b   1.000
_cell.length_c   1.000
_cell.angle_alpha   90.00
_cell.angle_beta   90.00
_cell.angle_gamma   90.00
#
_symmetry.space_group_name_H-M   'P 1'
#
loop_
_entity.id
_entity.type
_entity.pdbx_description
1 polymer ?
#
loop_
_entity_poly.entity_id
_entity_poly.type
_entity_poly.pdbx_seq_one_letter_code
_entity_poly.pdbx_strand_id
1 'polypeptide(L)'
;MRAAGRVYQGGCHCGALRIEVELDRSAGTIKCNCSYCAKSRFWLARADPRDFRVSGEATDYRGRNPVADHFFCPRCGIHVYDRIEVPNALGRPYINVSVACLDDLDVEEWVAAPVRYCDGLNNDWASTPEETRHL
;
A
#
# COMPACT_ATOMS: atom_id res chain seq x y z
N MET A 1 21.83 -1.25 -4.10
CA MET A 1 21.29 -0.06 -4.77
C MET A 1 20.12 -0.47 -5.66
N ARG A 2 19.01 0.26 -5.59
CA ARG A 2 17.87 0.03 -6.46
C ARG A 2 17.96 0.98 -7.65
N ALA A 3 18.33 0.46 -8.82
CA ALA A 3 18.61 1.29 -9.99
C ALA A 3 17.39 2.08 -10.48
N ALA A 4 16.16 1.57 -10.20
CA ALA A 4 14.92 2.20 -10.64
C ALA A 4 14.16 2.90 -9.51
N GLY A 5 14.74 2.96 -8.31
CA GLY A 5 14.11 3.60 -7.15
C GLY A 5 14.04 5.11 -7.31
N ARG A 6 12.90 5.67 -6.92
CA ARG A 6 12.68 7.10 -6.88
C ARG A 6 11.92 7.46 -5.60
N VAL A 7 12.22 8.62 -5.03
CA VAL A 7 11.54 9.11 -3.84
C VAL A 7 10.26 9.84 -4.25
N TYR A 8 9.14 9.43 -3.66
CA TYR A 8 7.82 10.04 -3.86
C TYR A 8 7.35 10.68 -2.57
N GLN A 9 6.53 11.71 -2.69
CA GLN A 9 5.89 12.39 -1.58
C GLN A 9 4.38 12.31 -1.72
N GLY A 10 3.70 12.21 -0.60
CA GLY A 10 2.26 12.15 -0.61
C GLY A 10 1.69 12.19 0.79
N GLY A 11 0.45 11.76 0.91
CA GLY A 11 -0.24 11.73 2.19
C GLY A 11 -1.75 11.70 2.03
N CYS A 12 -2.44 12.07 3.11
CA CYS A 12 -3.89 12.12 3.13
C CYS A 12 -4.45 13.34 2.40
N HIS A 13 -5.75 13.37 2.24
CA HIS A 13 -6.42 14.43 1.50
C HIS A 13 -6.28 15.80 2.19
N CYS A 14 -6.41 15.88 3.50
CA CYS A 14 -6.34 17.16 4.22
C CYS A 14 -4.89 17.64 4.49
N GLY A 15 -3.90 16.79 4.27
CA GLY A 15 -2.49 17.12 4.48
C GLY A 15 -1.97 16.91 5.89
N ALA A 16 -2.79 16.49 6.84
CA ALA A 16 -2.37 16.29 8.23
C ALA A 16 -1.44 15.08 8.40
N LEU A 17 -1.54 14.09 7.51
CA LEU A 17 -0.69 12.91 7.48
C LEU A 17 0.13 12.92 6.19
N ARG A 18 1.47 12.93 6.32
CA ARG A 18 2.37 13.02 5.18
C ARG A 18 3.32 11.84 5.17
N ILE A 19 3.68 11.39 3.97
CA ILE A 19 4.65 10.32 3.77
C ILE A 19 5.69 10.69 2.73
N GLU A 20 6.86 10.09 2.87
CA GLU A 20 7.91 10.09 1.86
C GLU A 20 8.39 8.65 1.72
N VAL A 21 8.50 8.16 0.49
CA VAL A 21 8.82 6.77 0.24
C VAL A 21 9.63 6.60 -1.04
N GLU A 22 10.64 5.74 -1.00
CA GLU A 22 11.32 5.32 -2.22
C GLU A 22 10.63 4.08 -2.77
N LEU A 23 10.23 4.15 -4.03
CA LEU A 23 9.55 3.06 -4.73
C LEU A 23 10.21 2.80 -6.07
N ASP A 24 10.18 1.52 -6.47
CA ASP A 24 10.58 1.08 -7.79
C ASP A 24 9.32 0.74 -8.59
N ARG A 25 8.95 1.63 -9.52
CA ARG A 25 7.77 1.45 -10.36
C ARG A 25 7.81 0.13 -11.14
N SER A 26 9.01 -0.32 -11.56
CA SER A 26 9.14 -1.57 -12.33
C SER A 26 8.76 -2.81 -11.50
N ALA A 27 8.79 -2.71 -10.18
CA ALA A 27 8.32 -3.79 -9.31
C ALA A 27 6.79 -3.90 -9.31
N GLY A 28 6.10 -2.88 -9.83
CA GLY A 28 4.66 -2.91 -10.01
C GLY A 28 3.86 -2.58 -8.77
N THR A 29 2.54 -2.80 -8.90
CA THR A 29 1.58 -2.57 -7.84
C THR A 29 0.81 -3.85 -7.52
N ILE A 30 0.09 -3.83 -6.41
CA ILE A 30 -0.69 -4.97 -5.96
C ILE A 30 -2.10 -4.51 -5.63
N LYS A 31 -3.07 -5.32 -6.00
CA LYS A 31 -4.47 -5.18 -5.58
C LYS A 31 -4.94 -6.51 -5.01
N CYS A 32 -5.59 -6.46 -3.87
CA CYS A 32 -6.02 -7.62 -3.13
C CYS A 32 -7.53 -7.60 -2.93
N ASN A 33 -8.17 -8.77 -2.98
CA ASN A 33 -9.59 -8.89 -2.74
C ASN A 33 -9.94 -9.23 -1.29
N CYS A 34 -8.99 -9.19 -0.36
CA CYS A 34 -9.31 -9.41 1.05
C CYS A 34 -10.37 -8.40 1.51
N SER A 35 -11.04 -8.70 2.62
CA SER A 35 -12.20 -7.90 3.04
C SER A 35 -11.85 -6.42 3.27
N TYR A 36 -10.66 -6.10 3.72
CA TYR A 36 -10.22 -4.72 3.92
C TYR A 36 -9.89 -4.06 2.59
N CYS A 37 -9.01 -4.68 1.80
CA CYS A 37 -8.53 -4.07 0.55
C CYS A 37 -9.64 -3.90 -0.48
N ALA A 38 -10.60 -4.82 -0.54
CA ALA A 38 -11.74 -4.69 -1.43
C ALA A 38 -12.63 -3.51 -1.03
N LYS A 39 -12.87 -3.32 0.26
CA LYS A 39 -13.68 -2.19 0.76
C LYS A 39 -13.00 -0.85 0.59
N SER A 40 -11.70 -0.78 0.82
CA SER A 40 -10.92 0.45 0.70
C SER A 40 -10.44 0.72 -0.73
N ARG A 41 -10.54 -0.26 -1.62
CA ARG A 41 -10.02 -0.20 -2.99
C ARG A 41 -8.54 0.19 -2.98
N PHE A 42 -7.78 -0.53 -2.20
CA PHE A 42 -6.38 -0.22 -1.95
C PHE A 42 -5.50 -0.61 -3.13
N TRP A 43 -4.93 0.38 -3.79
CA TRP A 43 -3.95 0.22 -4.85
C TRP A 43 -2.58 0.47 -4.22
N LEU A 44 -1.82 -0.61 -4.01
CA LEU A 44 -0.64 -0.52 -3.18
C LEU A 44 0.66 -0.81 -3.93
N ALA A 45 1.74 -0.21 -3.44
CA ALA A 45 3.10 -0.58 -3.77
C ALA A 45 3.83 -0.94 -2.48
N ARG A 46 4.73 -1.92 -2.58
CA ARG A 46 5.46 -2.41 -1.42
C ARG A 46 6.76 -1.65 -1.25
N ALA A 47 7.08 -1.28 -0.01
CA ALA A 47 8.31 -0.58 0.33
C ALA A 47 9.02 -1.25 1.50
N ASP A 48 10.33 -1.08 1.55
CA ASP A 48 11.13 -1.43 2.72
C ASP A 48 10.89 -0.35 3.80
N PRO A 49 10.72 -0.72 5.08
CA PRO A 49 10.56 0.28 6.14
C PRO A 49 11.69 1.30 6.23
N ARG A 50 12.90 0.94 5.79
CA ARG A 50 14.05 1.86 5.75
C ARG A 50 13.90 2.98 4.72
N ASP A 51 13.06 2.77 3.73
CA ASP A 51 12.81 3.70 2.63
C ASP A 51 11.53 4.50 2.82
N PHE A 52 10.94 4.44 4.00
CA PHE A 52 9.64 5.04 4.29
C PHE A 52 9.73 5.97 5.50
N ARG A 53 9.20 7.17 5.35
CA ARG A 53 9.09 8.15 6.42
C ARG A 53 7.67 8.68 6.50
N VAL A 54 7.19 8.87 7.71
CA VAL A 54 5.86 9.39 7.98
C VAL A 54 5.97 10.56 8.95
N SER A 55 5.14 11.57 8.75
CA SER A 55 5.05 12.72 9.65
C SER A 55 3.60 13.16 9.80
N GLY A 56 3.32 13.91 10.85
CA GLY A 56 1.98 14.38 11.15
C GLY A 56 1.14 13.37 11.91
N GLU A 57 -0.17 13.47 11.75
CA GLU A 57 -1.12 12.68 12.53
C GLU A 57 -1.53 11.40 11.79
N ALA A 58 -1.42 10.27 12.47
CA ALA A 58 -1.92 9.00 11.97
C ALA A 58 -2.63 8.27 13.10
N THR A 59 -3.66 7.53 12.77
CA THR A 59 -4.27 6.55 13.65
C THR A 59 -4.31 5.22 12.91
N ASP A 60 -4.57 4.14 13.63
CA ASP A 60 -4.48 2.81 13.05
C ASP A 60 -5.69 1.96 13.33
N TYR A 61 -5.85 0.96 12.49
CA TYR A 61 -6.86 -0.08 12.63
C TYR A 61 -6.22 -1.43 12.35
N ARG A 62 -6.24 -2.30 13.34
CA ARG A 62 -5.88 -3.71 13.19
C ARG A 62 -7.16 -4.51 13.10
N GLY A 63 -7.40 -5.02 11.89
CA GLY A 63 -8.60 -5.79 11.65
C GLY A 63 -8.45 -7.27 11.96
N ARG A 64 -8.93 -8.09 11.05
CA ARG A 64 -8.95 -9.55 11.21
C ARG A 64 -7.59 -10.19 11.00
N ASN A 65 -6.73 -9.57 10.22
CA ASN A 65 -5.37 -10.06 10.01
C ASN A 65 -4.44 -9.36 11.01
N PRO A 66 -3.94 -10.08 12.03
CA PRO A 66 -3.15 -9.45 13.09
C PRO A 66 -1.79 -8.93 12.63
N VAL A 67 -1.29 -9.34 11.47
CA VAL A 67 -0.01 -8.86 10.95
C VAL A 67 -0.12 -7.55 10.19
N ALA A 68 -1.34 -7.14 9.82
CA ALA A 68 -1.59 -5.93 9.05
C ALA A 68 -2.14 -4.83 9.96
N ASP A 69 -1.45 -3.69 9.98
CA ASP A 69 -1.87 -2.51 10.71
C ASP A 69 -2.12 -1.40 9.69
N HIS A 70 -3.36 -0.93 9.61
CA HIS A 70 -3.80 0.02 8.60
C HIS A 70 -3.77 1.43 9.17
N PHE A 71 -2.95 2.31 8.58
CA PHE A 71 -2.80 3.67 9.06
C PHE A 71 -3.55 4.66 8.18
N PHE A 72 -4.31 5.51 8.82
CA PHE A 72 -5.14 6.51 8.14
C PHE A 72 -5.14 7.84 8.91
N CYS A 73 -5.58 8.89 8.23
CA CYS A 73 -5.67 10.21 8.86
C CYS A 73 -6.89 10.29 9.77
N PRO A 74 -6.72 10.69 11.06
CA PRO A 74 -7.88 10.82 11.95
C PRO A 74 -8.80 11.98 11.59
N ARG A 75 -8.34 12.91 10.74
CA ARG A 75 -9.13 14.11 10.37
C ARG A 75 -9.95 13.88 9.11
N CYS A 76 -9.34 13.35 8.03
CA CYS A 76 -10.06 13.16 6.77
C CYS A 76 -10.40 11.71 6.48
N GLY A 77 -9.86 10.76 7.25
CA GLY A 77 -10.18 9.33 7.12
C GLY A 77 -9.47 8.61 5.97
N ILE A 78 -8.62 9.27 5.21
CA ILE A 78 -7.96 8.64 4.07
C ILE A 78 -6.90 7.64 4.55
N HIS A 79 -7.01 6.41 4.08
CA HIS A 79 -6.04 5.34 4.32
C HIS A 79 -4.81 5.57 3.46
N VAL A 80 -3.64 5.64 4.08
CA VAL A 80 -2.40 6.02 3.41
C VAL A 80 -1.42 4.87 3.30
N TYR A 81 -1.26 4.07 4.35
CA TYR A 81 -0.28 2.98 4.31
C TYR A 81 -0.63 1.91 5.33
N ASP A 82 -0.06 0.73 5.10
CA ASP A 82 -0.10 -0.37 6.06
C ASP A 82 1.31 -0.69 6.52
N ARG A 83 1.43 -1.07 7.77
CA ARG A 83 2.63 -1.71 8.29
C ARG A 83 2.34 -3.20 8.44
N ILE A 84 3.14 -4.02 7.78
CA ILE A 84 2.96 -5.47 7.80
C ILE A 84 4.04 -6.08 8.65
N GLU A 85 3.63 -6.73 9.73
CA GLU A 85 4.51 -7.36 10.70
C GLU A 85 4.78 -8.83 10.35
N VAL A 86 5.73 -9.44 11.02
CA VAL A 86 5.94 -10.88 10.93
C VAL A 86 5.02 -11.59 11.94
N PRO A 87 4.59 -12.82 11.69
CA PRO A 87 4.90 -13.65 10.52
C PRO A 87 4.07 -13.24 9.29
N ASN A 88 4.72 -13.18 8.14
CA ASN A 88 4.07 -12.92 6.86
C ASN A 88 4.78 -13.71 5.75
N ALA A 89 4.25 -13.66 4.52
CA ALA A 89 4.78 -14.45 3.43
C ALA A 89 6.23 -14.09 3.04
N LEU A 90 6.70 -12.88 3.34
CA LEU A 90 8.07 -12.46 3.04
C LEU A 90 9.06 -12.78 4.15
N GLY A 91 8.59 -13.14 5.35
CA GLY A 91 9.45 -13.40 6.50
C GLY A 91 10.15 -12.17 7.08
N ARG A 92 9.75 -10.97 6.68
CA ARG A 92 10.29 -9.69 7.16
C ARG A 92 9.21 -8.63 7.17
N PRO A 93 9.30 -7.60 8.02
CA PRO A 93 8.35 -6.47 7.98
C PRO A 93 8.45 -5.70 6.66
N TYR A 94 7.34 -5.13 6.22
CA TYR A 94 7.30 -4.24 5.06
C TYR A 94 6.16 -3.24 5.16
N ILE A 95 6.18 -2.25 4.28
CA ILE A 95 5.15 -1.22 4.19
C ILE A 95 4.38 -1.42 2.89
N ASN A 96 3.06 -1.32 2.95
CA ASN A 96 2.22 -1.17 1.78
C ASN A 96 1.79 0.29 1.69
N VAL A 97 2.13 0.97 0.61
CA VAL A 97 1.83 2.39 0.43
C VAL A 97 0.70 2.53 -0.57
N SER A 98 -0.26 3.39 -0.27
CA SER A 98 -1.31 3.75 -1.23
C SER A 98 -0.70 4.57 -2.37
N VAL A 99 -0.66 3.99 -3.55
CA VAL A 99 -0.15 4.69 -4.75
C VAL A 99 -1.02 5.92 -5.05
N ALA A 100 -2.32 5.81 -4.82
CA ALA A 100 -3.24 6.92 -5.05
C ALA A 100 -2.99 8.12 -4.12
N CYS A 101 -2.27 7.94 -3.01
CA CYS A 101 -1.93 9.01 -2.07
C CYS A 101 -0.64 9.76 -2.43
N LEU A 102 0.06 9.37 -3.48
CA LEU A 102 1.29 10.04 -3.91
C LEU A 102 0.93 11.30 -4.70
N ASP A 103 1.44 12.46 -4.25
CA ASP A 103 1.11 13.76 -4.85
C ASP A 103 1.87 13.99 -6.15
N ASP A 104 3.07 13.44 -6.27
CA ASP A 104 3.93 13.56 -7.44
C ASP A 104 3.84 12.31 -8.35
N LEU A 105 2.70 11.67 -8.34
CA LEU A 105 2.40 10.48 -9.12
C LEU A 105 2.28 10.83 -10.62
N ASP A 106 3.03 10.15 -11.45
CA ASP A 106 2.73 10.10 -12.89
C ASP A 106 1.72 8.99 -13.11
N VAL A 107 0.46 9.37 -13.27
CA VAL A 107 -0.64 8.41 -13.34
C VAL A 107 -0.46 7.44 -14.51
N GLU A 108 -0.04 7.94 -15.68
CA GLU A 108 0.13 7.08 -16.85
C GLU A 108 1.22 6.03 -16.62
N GLU A 109 2.35 6.43 -16.04
CA GLU A 109 3.44 5.51 -15.75
C GLU A 109 3.04 4.45 -14.73
N TRP A 110 2.34 4.85 -13.67
CA TRP A 110 1.93 3.93 -12.64
C TRP A 110 0.81 2.99 -13.07
N VAL A 111 -0.10 3.47 -13.91
CA VAL A 111 -1.15 2.62 -14.52
C VAL A 111 -0.53 1.59 -15.46
N ALA A 112 0.52 1.97 -16.18
CA ALA A 112 1.24 1.07 -17.09
C ALA A 112 2.15 0.07 -16.37
N ALA A 113 2.47 0.30 -15.10
CA ALA A 113 3.29 -0.62 -14.32
C ALA A 113 2.58 -1.96 -14.14
N PRO A 114 3.33 -3.07 -13.96
CA PRO A 114 2.70 -4.37 -13.73
C PRO A 114 1.79 -4.36 -12.52
N VAL A 115 0.62 -4.98 -12.64
CA VAL A 115 -0.33 -5.14 -11.53
C VAL A 115 -0.46 -6.61 -11.19
N ARG A 116 -0.20 -6.94 -9.94
CA ARG A 116 -0.40 -8.27 -9.41
C ARG A 116 -1.63 -8.27 -8.51
N TYR A 117 -2.49 -9.27 -8.70
CA TYR A 117 -3.68 -9.44 -7.88
C TYR A 117 -3.46 -10.57 -6.89
N CYS A 118 -4.01 -10.43 -5.69
CA CYS A 118 -3.94 -11.43 -4.64
C CYS A 118 -5.34 -11.87 -4.22
N ASP A 119 -5.51 -13.16 -3.99
CA ASP A 119 -6.77 -13.73 -3.51
C ASP A 119 -6.75 -13.86 -1.98
N GLY A 120 -6.64 -12.73 -1.30
CA GLY A 120 -6.61 -12.68 0.15
C GLY A 120 -7.91 -13.13 0.81
N LEU A 121 -9.03 -13.02 0.09
CA LEU A 121 -10.32 -13.49 0.58
C LEU A 121 -10.30 -14.99 0.86
N ASN A 122 -9.57 -15.77 0.05
CA ASN A 122 -9.39 -17.20 0.21
C ASN A 122 -8.06 -17.55 0.87
N ASN A 123 -7.36 -16.56 1.43
CA ASN A 123 -6.06 -16.71 2.07
C ASN A 123 -4.99 -17.29 1.11
N ASP A 124 -5.11 -16.96 -0.17
CA ASP A 124 -4.20 -17.40 -1.24
C ASP A 124 -3.53 -16.18 -1.87
N TRP A 125 -2.44 -15.75 -1.25
CA TRP A 125 -1.74 -14.52 -1.61
C TRP A 125 -0.91 -14.65 -2.89
N ALA A 126 -0.75 -15.87 -3.40
CA ALA A 126 0.06 -16.16 -4.60
C ALA A 126 -0.80 -16.25 -5.86
N SER A 127 -2.12 -16.32 -5.73
CA SER A 127 -3.03 -16.53 -6.86
C SER A 127 -3.85 -15.29 -7.16
N THR A 128 -4.17 -15.11 -8.45
CA THR A 128 -5.09 -14.07 -8.90
C THR A 128 -6.53 -14.57 -8.70
N PRO A 129 -7.40 -13.77 -8.07
CA PRO A 129 -8.81 -14.15 -7.94
C PRO A 129 -9.50 -14.17 -9.32
N GLU A 130 -10.62 -14.90 -9.40
CA GLU A 130 -11.40 -14.97 -10.63
C GLU A 130 -11.96 -13.62 -11.06
N GLU A 131 -12.32 -12.77 -10.09
CA GLU A 131 -12.87 -11.46 -10.37
C GLU A 131 -11.96 -10.37 -9.79
N THR A 132 -11.58 -9.42 -10.62
CA THR A 132 -10.68 -8.31 -10.23
C THR A 132 -11.24 -6.93 -10.60
N ARG A 133 -12.34 -6.87 -11.34
CA ARG A 133 -12.84 -5.59 -11.87
C ARG A 133 -13.33 -4.62 -10.81
N HIS A 134 -13.60 -5.11 -9.60
CA HIS A 134 -14.02 -4.28 -8.46
C HIS A 134 -12.87 -3.78 -7.59
N LEU A 135 -11.65 -4.13 -7.96
CA LEU A 135 -10.45 -3.77 -7.17
C LEU A 135 -9.74 -2.55 -7.71
#